data_ee5e44441f48bf208fea1f6cfc3add42
#
_entry.id   ee5e44441f48bf208fea1f6cfc3add42
#
_cell.length_a   1.000
_cell.length_b   1.000
_cell.length_c   1.000
_cell.angle_alpha   90.00
_cell.angle_beta   90.00
_cell.angle_gamma   90.00
#
_symmetry.space_group_name_H-M   'P 1'
#
loop_
_entity.id
_entity.type
_entity.pdbx_description
1 polymer ?
#
loop_
_entity_poly.entity_id
_entity_poly.type
_entity_poly.pdbx_seq_one_letter_code
_entity_poly.pdbx_strand_id
1 'polypeptide(L)'
;DADGQVLSVWDHLDYLCEGADGPGPERIRVNPYDPERKLWVVNQTHHEIHVLSNDGSKLIATYGERGVPGDDAYHYGSPQDVAFLPDGRILVADGLLNHRVIVYDEDMEYLGEFGSQGDAPGQFNTSHSIAVGPGGRVFVTDRSGNNGVNLYRATDDPAVFEFERSIGAPLTLPLDIIVNE
;
A
#
# COMPACT_ATOMS: atom_id res chain seq x y z
N ASP A 1 15.39 8.04 -19.03
CA ASP A 1 15.48 7.15 -20.19
C ASP A 1 16.29 5.88 -19.86
N ALA A 2 16.45 5.00 -20.84
CA ALA A 2 17.17 3.74 -20.65
C ALA A 2 18.67 3.93 -20.28
N ASP A 3 19.23 5.10 -20.50
CA ASP A 3 20.62 5.45 -20.19
C ASP A 3 20.74 6.13 -18.81
N GLY A 4 19.66 6.20 -18.06
CA GLY A 4 19.62 6.84 -16.74
C GLY A 4 19.60 8.37 -16.77
N GLN A 5 19.30 8.97 -17.92
CA GLN A 5 19.16 10.43 -18.02
C GLN A 5 17.81 10.88 -17.45
N VAL A 6 17.83 11.94 -16.64
CA VAL A 6 16.59 12.58 -16.14
C VAL A 6 15.91 13.28 -17.32
N LEU A 7 14.67 12.87 -17.63
CA LEU A 7 13.89 13.46 -18.71
C LEU A 7 13.08 14.67 -18.24
N SER A 8 12.56 14.63 -17.02
CA SER A 8 11.82 15.74 -16.42
C SER A 8 11.88 15.65 -14.89
N VAL A 9 11.65 16.77 -14.24
CA VAL A 9 11.44 16.88 -12.80
C VAL A 9 10.03 17.47 -12.59
N TRP A 10 9.33 16.98 -11.59
CA TRP A 10 7.95 17.40 -11.31
C TRP A 10 7.87 18.31 -10.09
N ASP A 11 8.48 19.51 -10.19
CA ASP A 11 8.57 20.49 -9.10
C ASP A 11 7.20 20.89 -8.54
N HIS A 12 6.14 20.80 -9.36
CA HIS A 12 4.77 21.07 -8.93
C HIS A 12 4.22 20.06 -7.90
N LEU A 13 4.95 18.96 -7.65
CA LEU A 13 4.64 17.95 -6.64
C LEU A 13 5.44 18.12 -5.35
N ASP A 14 6.29 19.14 -5.24
CA ASP A 14 7.12 19.39 -4.04
C ASP A 14 6.27 19.52 -2.76
N TYR A 15 5.03 19.96 -2.90
CA TYR A 15 4.08 20.05 -1.78
C TYR A 15 3.84 18.70 -1.08
N LEU A 16 4.08 17.57 -1.74
CA LEU A 16 3.97 16.25 -1.12
C LEU A 16 4.98 16.04 0.01
N CYS A 17 6.09 16.79 -0.02
CA CYS A 17 7.13 16.74 1.00
C CYS A 17 7.09 17.94 1.97
N GLU A 18 6.28 18.98 1.68
CA GLU A 18 6.22 20.19 2.49
C GLU A 18 5.61 19.94 3.86
N GLY A 19 6.26 20.47 4.91
CA GLY A 19 5.78 20.36 6.30
C GLY A 19 5.90 18.98 6.90
N ALA A 20 6.64 18.08 6.25
CA ALA A 20 6.86 16.75 6.75
C ALA A 20 8.05 16.72 7.72
N ASP A 21 7.81 16.35 8.98
CA ASP A 21 8.84 15.95 9.94
C ASP A 21 9.23 14.45 9.73
N GLY A 22 9.20 13.98 8.47
CA GLY A 22 9.40 12.58 8.13
C GLY A 22 9.81 12.39 6.66
N PRO A 23 9.90 11.14 6.19
CA PRO A 23 10.45 10.81 4.88
C PRO A 23 9.57 11.26 3.69
N GLY A 24 8.31 11.66 3.93
CA GLY A 24 7.38 12.05 2.88
C GLY A 24 6.78 10.85 2.14
N PRO A 25 6.72 10.88 0.80
CA PRO A 25 6.24 9.76 -0.01
C PRO A 25 7.11 8.51 0.17
N GLU A 26 6.46 7.38 0.49
CA GLU A 26 7.13 6.09 0.73
C GLU A 26 7.14 5.22 -0.54
N ARG A 27 6.05 5.21 -1.29
CA ARG A 27 5.88 4.35 -2.46
C ARG A 27 5.27 5.06 -3.64
N ILE A 28 5.65 4.60 -4.83
CA ILE A 28 4.95 4.88 -6.07
C ILE A 28 4.60 3.54 -6.72
N ARG A 29 3.33 3.36 -7.05
CA ARG A 29 2.82 2.18 -7.75
C ARG A 29 2.05 2.59 -9.00
N VAL A 30 2.10 1.73 -10.01
CA VAL A 30 1.26 1.84 -11.20
C VAL A 30 0.23 0.73 -11.15
N ASN A 31 -1.06 1.07 -11.24
CA ASN A 31 -2.09 0.05 -11.35
C ASN A 31 -1.95 -0.67 -12.71
N PRO A 32 -1.58 -1.97 -12.73
CA PRO A 32 -1.37 -2.70 -13.98
C PRO A 32 -2.66 -2.94 -14.76
N TYR A 33 -3.80 -2.88 -14.08
CA TYR A 33 -5.14 -3.15 -14.66
C TYR A 33 -5.84 -1.87 -15.12
N ASP A 34 -5.32 -0.68 -14.75
CA ASP A 34 -5.83 0.60 -15.21
C ASP A 34 -5.29 0.93 -16.61
N PRO A 35 -6.17 1.09 -17.64
CA PRO A 35 -5.74 1.45 -18.98
C PRO A 35 -4.96 2.77 -19.06
N GLU A 36 -5.25 3.72 -18.15
CA GLU A 36 -4.57 5.00 -18.06
C GLU A 36 -3.23 4.90 -17.30
N ARG A 37 -2.95 3.77 -16.66
CA ARG A 37 -1.70 3.53 -15.93
C ARG A 37 -1.37 4.62 -14.92
N LYS A 38 -2.38 5.07 -14.18
CA LYS A 38 -2.23 6.11 -13.15
C LYS A 38 -1.16 5.75 -12.14
N LEU A 39 -0.50 6.78 -11.63
CA LEU A 39 0.51 6.64 -10.58
C LEU A 39 -0.16 6.83 -9.23
N TRP A 40 0.07 5.90 -8.33
CA TRP A 40 -0.39 5.95 -6.94
C TRP A 40 0.81 6.25 -6.04
N VAL A 41 0.78 7.39 -5.37
CA VAL A 41 1.84 7.87 -4.49
C VAL A 41 1.36 7.77 -3.05
N VAL A 42 1.97 6.88 -2.29
CA VAL A 42 1.67 6.68 -0.87
C VAL A 42 2.52 7.62 -0.04
N ASN A 43 1.89 8.54 0.67
CA ASN A 43 2.55 9.52 1.51
C ASN A 43 2.35 9.18 2.99
N GLN A 44 3.28 8.41 3.55
CA GLN A 44 3.17 7.91 4.92
C GLN A 44 3.16 9.04 5.97
N THR A 45 3.92 10.10 5.75
CA THR A 45 4.07 11.18 6.73
C THR A 45 2.83 12.06 6.82
N HIS A 46 2.13 12.25 5.71
CA HIS A 46 0.92 13.05 5.66
C HIS A 46 -0.37 12.23 5.74
N HIS A 47 -0.28 10.90 5.89
CA HIS A 47 -1.44 9.99 5.98
C HIS A 47 -2.34 10.03 4.74
N GLU A 48 -1.75 10.22 3.56
CA GLU A 48 -2.46 10.40 2.29
C GLU A 48 -1.99 9.41 1.22
N ILE A 49 -2.89 9.15 0.27
CA ILE A 49 -2.57 8.48 -1.00
C ILE A 49 -3.01 9.40 -2.13
N HIS A 50 -2.09 9.74 -3.04
CA HIS A 50 -2.37 10.59 -4.18
C HIS A 50 -2.40 9.77 -5.47
N VAL A 51 -3.36 10.04 -6.33
CA VAL A 51 -3.47 9.44 -7.65
C VAL A 51 -3.17 10.50 -8.71
N LEU A 52 -2.16 10.26 -9.51
CA LEU A 52 -1.70 11.17 -10.56
C LEU A 52 -1.95 10.55 -11.94
N SER A 53 -2.04 11.41 -12.96
CA SER A 53 -1.92 10.96 -14.35
C SER A 53 -0.57 10.25 -14.56
N ASN A 54 -0.49 9.36 -15.56
CA ASN A 54 0.74 8.59 -15.82
C ASN A 54 1.97 9.46 -16.10
N ASP A 55 1.78 10.64 -16.67
CA ASP A 55 2.84 11.61 -16.95
C ASP A 55 3.15 12.53 -15.75
N GLY A 56 2.45 12.34 -14.62
CA GLY A 56 2.61 13.14 -13.40
C GLY A 56 2.08 14.57 -13.49
N SER A 57 1.50 14.97 -14.62
CA SER A 57 1.10 16.37 -14.85
C SER A 57 -0.15 16.81 -14.10
N LYS A 58 -0.97 15.86 -13.65
CA LYS A 58 -2.28 16.13 -13.04
C LYS A 58 -2.52 15.28 -11.79
N LEU A 59 -2.88 15.93 -10.68
CA LEU A 59 -3.48 15.28 -9.53
C LEU A 59 -4.94 14.94 -9.87
N ILE A 60 -5.30 13.65 -9.78
CA ILE A 60 -6.64 13.12 -10.10
C ILE A 60 -7.46 12.98 -8.82
N ALA A 61 -6.87 12.39 -7.78
CA ALA A 61 -7.54 12.17 -6.50
C ALA A 61 -6.54 12.22 -5.34
N THR A 62 -7.06 12.49 -4.15
CA THR A 62 -6.36 12.32 -2.87
C THR A 62 -7.29 11.60 -1.91
N TYR A 63 -6.76 10.58 -1.24
CA TYR A 63 -7.44 9.80 -0.21
C TYR A 63 -6.70 9.99 1.12
N GLY A 64 -7.45 10.03 2.22
CA GLY A 64 -6.96 10.45 3.52
C GLY A 64 -7.07 11.98 3.72
N GLU A 65 -6.69 12.46 4.88
CA GLU A 65 -6.67 13.88 5.23
C GLU A 65 -5.27 14.27 5.71
N ARG A 66 -4.72 15.35 5.12
CA ARG A 66 -3.34 15.76 5.34
C ARG A 66 -3.02 16.02 6.80
N GLY A 67 -2.10 15.25 7.35
CA GLY A 67 -1.64 15.38 8.74
C GLY A 67 -2.65 14.89 9.78
N VAL A 68 -3.73 14.23 9.35
CA VAL A 68 -4.76 13.69 10.25
C VAL A 68 -4.70 12.16 10.22
N PRO A 69 -4.01 11.52 11.18
CA PRO A 69 -4.04 10.08 11.29
C PRO A 69 -5.40 9.60 11.81
N GLY A 70 -5.82 8.41 11.37
CA GLY A 70 -7.03 7.76 11.86
C GLY A 70 -7.05 6.28 11.53
N ASP A 71 -8.01 5.56 12.09
CA ASP A 71 -8.18 4.12 11.94
C ASP A 71 -9.57 3.73 11.39
N ASP A 72 -10.30 4.70 10.87
CA ASP A 72 -11.58 4.44 10.20
C ASP A 72 -11.39 4.02 8.72
N ALA A 73 -12.49 3.98 7.98
CA ALA A 73 -12.52 3.53 6.58
C ALA A 73 -11.79 4.48 5.61
N TYR A 74 -11.56 5.74 5.96
CA TYR A 74 -11.11 6.79 5.05
C TYR A 74 -9.90 7.57 5.56
N HIS A 75 -9.44 7.30 6.78
CA HIS A 75 -8.20 7.84 7.33
C HIS A 75 -7.16 6.74 7.51
N TYR A 76 -5.90 7.12 7.35
CA TYR A 76 -4.76 6.19 7.43
C TYR A 76 -3.87 6.50 8.63
N GLY A 77 -3.25 5.45 9.15
CA GLY A 77 -2.23 5.54 10.20
C GLY A 77 -0.82 5.37 9.66
N SER A 78 -0.36 6.28 8.78
CA SER A 78 0.90 6.17 8.06
C SER A 78 0.91 4.97 7.09
N PRO A 79 0.18 5.08 5.97
CA PRO A 79 0.12 4.04 4.95
C PRO A 79 1.50 3.83 4.33
N GLN A 80 1.81 2.57 4.00
CA GLN A 80 3.14 2.16 3.57
C GLN A 80 3.18 1.77 2.09
N ASP A 81 2.13 1.11 1.59
CA ASP A 81 2.10 0.60 0.23
C ASP A 81 0.67 0.38 -0.28
N VAL A 82 0.52 0.24 -1.59
CA VAL A 82 -0.74 -0.07 -2.25
C VAL A 82 -0.54 -1.18 -3.28
N ALA A 83 -1.51 -2.08 -3.40
CA ALA A 83 -1.52 -3.13 -4.43
C ALA A 83 -2.90 -3.27 -5.06
N PHE A 84 -2.93 -3.87 -6.24
CA PHE A 84 -4.13 -3.96 -7.07
C PHE A 84 -4.42 -5.41 -7.42
N LEU A 85 -5.69 -5.81 -7.32
CA LEU A 85 -6.15 -7.11 -7.76
C LEU A 85 -6.71 -7.04 -9.19
N PRO A 86 -6.69 -8.18 -9.92
CA PRO A 86 -7.24 -8.22 -11.28
C PRO A 86 -8.74 -7.93 -11.38
N ASP A 87 -9.48 -8.07 -10.29
CA ASP A 87 -10.92 -7.83 -10.19
C ASP A 87 -11.27 -6.37 -9.84
N GLY A 88 -10.27 -5.49 -9.79
CA GLY A 88 -10.44 -4.06 -9.53
C GLY A 88 -10.21 -3.64 -8.08
N ARG A 89 -10.21 -4.58 -7.12
CA ARG A 89 -9.98 -4.24 -5.72
C ARG A 89 -8.61 -3.63 -5.49
N ILE A 90 -8.56 -2.73 -4.52
CA ILE A 90 -7.37 -1.99 -4.12
C ILE A 90 -7.06 -2.31 -2.66
N LEU A 91 -5.83 -2.68 -2.39
CA LEU A 91 -5.35 -3.01 -1.05
C LEU A 91 -4.38 -1.95 -0.56
N VAL A 92 -4.58 -1.44 0.64
CA VAL A 92 -3.69 -0.46 1.27
C VAL A 92 -3.06 -1.06 2.51
N ALA A 93 -1.73 -1.18 2.53
CA ALA A 93 -0.99 -1.54 3.74
C ALA A 93 -0.91 -0.31 4.66
N ASP A 94 -1.83 -0.22 5.60
CA ASP A 94 -1.95 0.85 6.59
C ASP A 94 -1.26 0.43 7.90
N GLY A 95 0.07 0.39 7.84
CA GLY A 95 0.84 -0.49 8.72
C GLY A 95 1.53 0.15 9.92
N LEU A 96 1.96 1.41 9.85
CA LEU A 96 2.87 1.91 10.89
C LEU A 96 2.14 2.22 12.21
N LEU A 97 0.91 2.72 12.16
CA LEU A 97 0.10 3.00 13.35
C LEU A 97 -1.10 2.03 13.48
N ASN A 98 -1.66 1.55 12.37
CA ASN A 98 -2.91 0.78 12.38
C ASN A 98 -2.72 -0.74 12.22
N HIS A 99 -1.55 -1.20 11.75
CA HIS A 99 -1.19 -2.63 11.71
C HIS A 99 -2.18 -3.49 10.90
N ARG A 100 -2.74 -2.93 9.82
CA ARG A 100 -3.81 -3.56 9.02
C ARG A 100 -3.54 -3.44 7.53
N VAL A 101 -4.32 -4.18 6.75
CA VAL A 101 -4.51 -3.96 5.31
C VAL A 101 -5.97 -3.65 5.07
N ILE A 102 -6.25 -2.53 4.43
CA ILE A 102 -7.61 -2.12 4.07
C ILE A 102 -7.91 -2.61 2.66
N VAL A 103 -9.15 -3.03 2.44
CA VAL A 103 -9.68 -3.50 1.16
C VAL A 103 -10.71 -2.50 0.67
N TYR A 104 -10.49 -1.96 -0.54
CA TYR A 104 -11.43 -1.10 -1.24
C TYR A 104 -11.85 -1.74 -2.57
N ASP A 105 -12.98 -1.29 -3.10
CA ASP A 105 -13.35 -1.55 -4.49
C ASP A 105 -12.61 -0.61 -5.46
N GLU A 106 -12.95 -0.67 -6.75
CA GLU A 106 -12.33 0.15 -7.81
C GLU A 106 -12.61 1.66 -7.69
N ASP A 107 -13.67 2.04 -6.98
CA ASP A 107 -14.09 3.41 -6.71
C ASP A 107 -13.58 3.93 -5.36
N MET A 108 -12.74 3.16 -4.65
CA MET A 108 -12.22 3.43 -3.31
C MET A 108 -13.30 3.45 -2.22
N GLU A 109 -14.40 2.72 -2.42
CA GLU A 109 -15.36 2.45 -1.37
C GLU A 109 -14.87 1.30 -0.48
N TYR A 110 -14.98 1.50 0.83
CA TYR A 110 -14.49 0.53 1.82
C TYR A 110 -15.29 -0.77 1.76
N LEU A 111 -14.59 -1.89 1.61
CA LEU A 111 -15.17 -3.23 1.67
C LEU A 111 -14.89 -3.92 3.01
N GLY A 112 -13.69 -3.79 3.53
CA GLY A 112 -13.26 -4.45 4.76
C GLY A 112 -11.77 -4.24 5.06
N GLU A 113 -11.29 -4.97 6.05
CA GLU A 113 -9.87 -4.96 6.40
C GLU A 113 -9.44 -6.30 6.99
N PHE A 114 -8.14 -6.56 7.01
CA PHE A 114 -7.56 -7.73 7.68
C PHE A 114 -6.23 -7.39 8.34
N GLY A 115 -5.84 -8.22 9.29
CA GLY A 115 -4.70 -7.98 10.16
C GLY A 115 -5.08 -7.21 11.41
N SER A 116 -4.18 -7.17 12.35
CA SER A 116 -4.26 -6.42 13.61
C SER A 116 -2.89 -6.41 14.26
N GLN A 117 -2.68 -5.56 15.25
CA GLN A 117 -1.41 -5.53 15.97
C GLN A 117 -1.12 -6.85 16.71
N GLY A 118 0.08 -7.37 16.55
CA GLY A 118 0.58 -8.52 17.29
C GLY A 118 1.51 -9.45 16.53
N ASP A 119 1.88 -10.55 17.18
CA ASP A 119 2.82 -11.56 16.67
C ASP A 119 2.15 -12.91 16.34
N ALA A 120 0.83 -13.01 16.49
CA ALA A 120 0.10 -14.23 16.16
C ALA A 120 -0.07 -14.38 14.62
N PRO A 121 -0.37 -15.59 14.12
CA PRO A 121 -0.65 -15.80 12.71
C PRO A 121 -1.70 -14.82 12.16
N GLY A 122 -1.34 -14.11 11.07
CA GLY A 122 -2.21 -13.11 10.47
C GLY A 122 -2.21 -11.73 11.15
N GLN A 123 -1.39 -11.52 12.16
CA GLN A 123 -1.16 -10.22 12.77
C GLN A 123 0.12 -9.56 12.23
N PHE A 124 0.24 -8.24 12.42
CA PHE A 124 1.38 -7.43 12.03
C PHE A 124 1.84 -6.54 13.16
N ASN A 125 3.14 -6.29 13.23
CA ASN A 125 3.67 -5.13 13.94
C ASN A 125 3.88 -3.95 13.01
N THR A 126 4.11 -4.20 11.72
CA THR A 126 4.05 -3.18 10.67
C THR A 126 3.76 -3.86 9.34
N SER A 127 2.52 -3.81 8.84
CA SER A 127 2.22 -4.17 7.46
C SER A 127 2.86 -3.15 6.52
N HIS A 128 3.97 -3.52 5.85
CA HIS A 128 4.81 -2.56 5.17
C HIS A 128 4.67 -2.61 3.65
N SER A 129 5.14 -3.65 3.00
CA SER A 129 4.98 -3.80 1.56
C SER A 129 3.96 -4.88 1.23
N ILE A 130 3.22 -4.67 0.15
CA ILE A 130 2.15 -5.57 -0.27
C ILE A 130 2.30 -5.90 -1.76
N ALA A 131 2.18 -7.17 -2.11
CA ALA A 131 2.18 -7.63 -3.49
C ALA A 131 1.08 -8.66 -3.73
N VAL A 132 0.52 -8.62 -4.94
CA VAL A 132 -0.47 -9.59 -5.40
C VAL A 132 0.22 -10.57 -6.36
N GLY A 133 0.05 -11.85 -6.10
CA GLY A 133 0.58 -12.92 -6.93
C GLY A 133 -0.53 -13.73 -7.62
N PRO A 134 -0.13 -14.82 -8.31
CA PRO A 134 -1.04 -15.65 -9.04
C PRO A 134 -2.20 -16.18 -8.18
N GLY A 135 -3.41 -16.19 -8.76
CA GLY A 135 -4.61 -16.66 -8.08
C GLY A 135 -5.14 -15.73 -6.99
N GLY A 136 -4.78 -14.44 -7.02
CA GLY A 136 -5.25 -13.44 -6.05
C GLY A 136 -4.64 -13.62 -4.65
N ARG A 137 -3.51 -14.31 -4.55
CA ARG A 137 -2.76 -14.39 -3.29
C ARG A 137 -2.12 -13.05 -2.95
N VAL A 138 -2.21 -12.67 -1.70
CA VAL A 138 -1.69 -11.40 -1.19
C VAL A 138 -0.54 -11.68 -0.23
N PHE A 139 0.60 -11.08 -0.52
CA PHE A 139 1.82 -11.18 0.27
C PHE A 139 2.04 -9.85 0.97
N VAL A 140 2.16 -9.85 2.28
CA VAL A 140 2.37 -8.65 3.08
C VAL A 140 3.60 -8.83 3.95
N THR A 141 4.58 -7.94 3.83
CA THR A 141 5.74 -7.96 4.73
C THR A 141 5.36 -7.42 6.10
N ASP A 142 5.77 -8.12 7.16
CA ASP A 142 5.72 -7.63 8.53
C ASP A 142 7.12 -7.16 8.95
N ARG A 143 7.33 -5.84 8.90
CA ARG A 143 8.65 -5.23 9.05
C ARG A 143 9.21 -5.31 10.47
N SER A 144 8.38 -5.22 11.49
CA SER A 144 8.84 -4.96 12.86
C SER A 144 8.50 -6.07 13.87
N GLY A 145 7.72 -7.06 13.49
CA GLY A 145 7.28 -8.14 14.37
C GLY A 145 7.94 -9.47 14.06
N ASN A 146 7.16 -10.37 13.47
CA ASN A 146 7.66 -11.68 13.04
C ASN A 146 8.75 -11.61 11.97
N ASN A 147 8.99 -10.42 11.41
CA ASN A 147 9.98 -10.15 10.37
C ASN A 147 9.92 -11.19 9.24
N GLY A 148 8.73 -11.41 8.73
CA GLY A 148 8.43 -12.37 7.70
C GLY A 148 7.50 -11.80 6.66
N VAL A 149 6.95 -12.68 5.84
CA VAL A 149 5.91 -12.36 4.88
C VAL A 149 4.68 -13.17 5.23
N ASN A 150 3.58 -12.49 5.50
CA ASN A 150 2.28 -13.12 5.69
C ASN A 150 1.58 -13.29 4.35
N LEU A 151 1.09 -14.50 4.10
CA LEU A 151 0.37 -14.89 2.90
C LEU A 151 -1.11 -15.01 3.20
N TYR A 152 -1.92 -14.34 2.39
CA TYR A 152 -3.37 -14.39 2.46
C TYR A 152 -3.97 -14.81 1.12
N ARG A 153 -5.16 -15.34 1.19
CA ARG A 153 -5.97 -15.75 0.03
C ARG A 153 -7.30 -14.98 0.04
N ALA A 154 -7.66 -14.42 -1.10
CA ALA A 154 -9.01 -13.90 -1.30
C ALA A 154 -10.06 -15.02 -1.18
N THR A 155 -11.23 -14.69 -0.66
CA THR A 155 -12.39 -15.59 -0.58
C THR A 155 -13.47 -15.17 -1.58
N ASP A 156 -14.61 -15.89 -1.57
CA ASP A 156 -15.78 -15.50 -2.37
C ASP A 156 -16.43 -14.20 -1.89
N ASP A 157 -16.20 -13.83 -0.61
CA ASP A 157 -16.58 -12.52 -0.08
C ASP A 157 -15.46 -11.51 -0.41
N PRO A 158 -15.73 -10.46 -1.18
CA PRO A 158 -14.71 -9.50 -1.59
C PRO A 158 -14.04 -8.75 -0.43
N ALA A 159 -14.71 -8.68 0.72
CA ALA A 159 -14.18 -8.03 1.92
C ALA A 159 -13.20 -8.91 2.71
N VAL A 160 -13.22 -10.24 2.46
CA VAL A 160 -12.58 -11.22 3.35
C VAL A 160 -11.33 -11.82 2.72
N PHE A 161 -10.23 -11.72 3.45
CA PHE A 161 -8.97 -12.39 3.15
C PHE A 161 -8.61 -13.35 4.28
N GLU A 162 -8.35 -14.61 3.94
CA GLU A 162 -7.96 -15.63 4.90
C GLU A 162 -6.43 -15.76 4.96
N PHE A 163 -5.88 -15.73 6.18
CA PHE A 163 -4.48 -16.03 6.42
C PHE A 163 -4.18 -17.49 6.06
N GLU A 164 -3.18 -17.71 5.22
CA GLU A 164 -2.72 -19.07 4.88
C GLU A 164 -1.51 -19.48 5.74
N ARG A 165 -0.46 -18.66 5.76
CA ARG A 165 0.78 -18.95 6.48
C ARG A 165 1.73 -17.74 6.46
N SER A 166 2.73 -17.76 7.34
CA SER A 166 3.92 -16.92 7.22
C SER A 166 5.06 -17.65 6.53
N ILE A 167 5.87 -16.94 5.77
CA ILE A 167 7.05 -17.44 5.06
C ILE A 167 8.25 -16.53 5.32
N GLY A 168 9.46 -17.11 5.24
CA GLY A 168 10.71 -16.37 5.28
C GLY A 168 11.14 -15.83 6.65
N ALA A 169 10.47 -16.17 7.74
CA ALA A 169 10.88 -15.74 9.07
C ALA A 169 12.11 -16.56 9.58
N PRO A 170 13.07 -15.93 10.30
CA PRO A 170 13.15 -14.49 10.54
C PRO A 170 13.93 -13.77 9.43
N LEU A 171 13.29 -12.84 8.76
CA LEU A 171 13.97 -11.84 7.95
C LEU A 171 14.39 -10.66 8.85
N THR A 172 15.33 -9.85 8.40
CA THR A 172 15.69 -8.64 9.14
C THR A 172 15.03 -7.43 8.47
N LEU A 173 13.98 -6.89 9.09
CA LEU A 173 13.25 -5.70 8.64
C LEU A 173 12.88 -5.76 7.14
N PRO A 174 12.05 -6.71 6.68
CA PRO A 174 11.68 -6.79 5.27
C PRO A 174 10.92 -5.54 4.84
N LEU A 175 11.49 -4.79 3.89
CA LEU A 175 10.97 -3.50 3.45
C LEU A 175 10.15 -3.60 2.18
N ASP A 176 10.45 -4.55 1.31
CA ASP A 176 9.78 -4.67 0.01
C ASP A 176 9.54 -6.13 -0.38
N ILE A 177 8.52 -6.32 -1.20
CA ILE A 177 8.19 -7.59 -1.81
C ILE A 177 7.70 -7.38 -3.23
N ILE A 178 8.22 -8.20 -4.14
CA ILE A 178 7.80 -8.24 -5.54
C ILE A 178 7.48 -9.68 -5.89
N VAL A 179 6.37 -9.88 -6.57
CA VAL A 179 6.01 -11.18 -7.17
C VAL A 179 6.21 -11.06 -8.68
N ASN A 180 7.07 -11.92 -9.22
CA ASN A 180 7.27 -12.05 -10.66
C ASN A 180 6.34 -13.13 -11.21
N GLU A 181 5.77 -12.88 -12.38
CA GLU A 181 4.98 -13.87 -13.14
C GLU A 181 5.86 -15.01 -13.68
#